data_a5cd641f7362bceb842653de02d3b07a
#
_entry.id   a5cd641f7362bceb842653de02d3b07a
#
_cell.length_a   1.000
_cell.length_b   1.000
_cell.length_c   1.000
_cell.angle_alpha   90.00
_cell.angle_beta   90.00
_cell.angle_gamma   90.00
#
_symmetry.space_group_name_H-M   'P 1'
#
loop_
_entity.id
_entity.type
_entity.pdbx_description
1 polymer ?
#
loop_
_entity_poly.entity_id
_entity_poly.type
_entity_poly.pdbx_seq_one_letter_code
_entity_poly.pdbx_strand_id
1 'polypeptide(L)'
;MSIFARWIAAVVTALLLTAPALGADRTIIILDASGSMWGQIDGKPKLEIARQSLRTVLQSLPADREVGFMAYGHREKGSCEDIELIVPPAAGTAGAITTAADSMKFLGKTPLTAAVRKAAEALKYTEDKATVVLITDGLETCNADPCALGKELKASGVDFTAHVVGFGLTTDEGRQVACLAENTGGKYIQATDAAGLEDALKQTVAEKPAPEPKPAPAPEPAKVEFNLAPTMTLAEGNPDITTDIGQSWVLYKANAGGGRGDYVSTEYGAWKGNAEPGKYVLVAKVGHVEHDQAVTIDAGKVAAPRYVLDAGTLIVRAHASEGSEIADGAAIQVKYPGDGTTTYYGQMKAVFPAGEQEITVKVGEGTATETVTLKAGETVEKDIVVGVGKVAANAFYVAGDKVDSGGLVVRVLKAEKNLAGERQDVSTSYGPDQQFDLPAGNYVLQARMDEAVAEAPFTVKVGERVDVDVVLNAGVLAATADGAKNIEVFAARKDIEGKRQAFGNSYDATHQAALPAGDYVVVATRGDDDAKSEIPVTIKAGERTEVTVP
;
A
#
# COMPACT_ATOMS: atom_id res chain seq x y z
N MET A 1 -74.39 -69.99 18.10
CA MET A 1 -74.08 -69.52 19.44
C MET A 1 -72.77 -68.81 19.43
N SER A 2 -72.79 -67.58 19.86
CA SER A 2 -71.77 -66.58 20.28
C SER A 2 -70.63 -66.26 19.32
N ILE A 3 -70.73 -65.23 18.82
CA ILE A 3 -70.17 -64.04 18.23
C ILE A 3 -69.16 -63.43 19.16
N PHE A 4 -67.95 -63.23 18.67
CA PHE A 4 -66.99 -62.22 19.25
C PHE A 4 -66.46 -61.33 18.14
N ALA A 5 -66.96 -60.12 18.15
CA ALA A 5 -66.45 -59.03 17.33
C ALA A 5 -65.11 -58.53 17.84
N ARG A 6 -64.10 -58.45 16.99
CA ARG A 6 -62.83 -57.76 17.28
C ARG A 6 -62.75 -56.47 16.48
N TRP A 7 -62.79 -55.36 17.17
CA TRP A 7 -62.44 -54.04 16.66
C TRP A 7 -60.93 -53.93 16.46
N ILE A 8 -60.52 -53.66 15.22
CA ILE A 8 -59.15 -53.26 14.92
C ILE A 8 -59.16 -51.75 14.73
N ALA A 9 -58.55 -51.03 15.70
CA ALA A 9 -58.27 -49.60 15.58
C ALA A 9 -57.03 -49.39 14.70
N ALA A 10 -57.21 -48.78 13.53
CA ALA A 10 -56.15 -48.39 12.68
C ALA A 10 -55.52 -47.07 13.19
N VAL A 11 -54.31 -47.12 13.76
CA VAL A 11 -53.51 -45.96 14.09
C VAL A 11 -52.77 -45.54 12.81
N VAL A 12 -53.26 -44.45 12.19
CA VAL A 12 -52.54 -43.78 11.10
C VAL A 12 -51.45 -42.90 11.71
N THR A 13 -50.23 -43.39 11.71
CA THR A 13 -49.04 -42.61 12.09
C THR A 13 -48.67 -41.72 10.88
N ALA A 14 -48.99 -40.43 10.97
CA ALA A 14 -48.54 -39.42 10.02
C ALA A 14 -47.02 -39.23 10.20
N LEU A 15 -46.17 -39.80 9.34
CA LEU A 15 -44.77 -39.48 9.21
C LEU A 15 -44.68 -38.08 8.56
N LEU A 16 -44.43 -37.05 9.36
CA LEU A 16 -43.98 -35.75 8.88
C LEU A 16 -42.59 -35.93 8.27
N LEU A 17 -42.54 -36.05 6.95
CA LEU A 17 -41.32 -35.88 6.18
C LEU A 17 -40.86 -34.43 6.35
N THR A 18 -39.97 -34.18 7.32
CA THR A 18 -39.18 -32.96 7.32
C THR A 18 -38.18 -33.05 6.15
N ALA A 19 -38.52 -32.41 5.04
CA ALA A 19 -37.54 -32.15 4.02
C ALA A 19 -36.39 -31.36 4.67
N PRO A 20 -35.12 -31.72 4.46
CA PRO A 20 -34.01 -30.85 4.88
C PRO A 20 -34.23 -29.51 4.18
N ALA A 21 -34.38 -28.44 4.95
CA ALA A 21 -34.30 -27.09 4.44
C ALA A 21 -32.93 -26.97 3.82
N LEU A 22 -32.85 -26.89 2.50
CA LEU A 22 -31.63 -26.47 1.80
C LEU A 22 -31.26 -25.13 2.41
N GLY A 23 -30.12 -25.08 3.14
CA GLY A 23 -29.66 -23.88 3.79
C GLY A 23 -29.61 -22.72 2.78
N ALA A 24 -30.27 -21.63 3.12
CA ALA A 24 -30.27 -20.45 2.28
C ALA A 24 -28.83 -19.98 2.07
N ASP A 25 -28.43 -19.75 0.82
CA ASP A 25 -27.10 -19.22 0.47
C ASP A 25 -27.04 -17.75 0.91
N ARG A 26 -26.54 -17.52 2.14
CA ARG A 26 -26.47 -16.20 2.77
C ARG A 26 -25.14 -15.52 2.48
N THR A 27 -25.19 -14.26 2.10
CA THR A 27 -24.02 -13.46 1.74
C THR A 27 -23.93 -12.23 2.62
N ILE A 28 -22.74 -11.89 3.12
CA ILE A 28 -22.46 -10.57 3.70
C ILE A 28 -21.44 -9.85 2.81
N ILE A 29 -21.81 -8.64 2.37
CA ILE A 29 -20.91 -7.71 1.71
C ILE A 29 -20.23 -6.86 2.78
N ILE A 30 -18.90 -6.84 2.79
CA ILE A 30 -18.09 -6.00 3.66
C ILE A 30 -17.53 -4.86 2.83
N LEU A 31 -17.81 -3.62 3.23
CA LEU A 31 -17.28 -2.42 2.60
C LEU A 31 -16.19 -1.78 3.46
N ASP A 32 -15.04 -1.57 2.87
CA ASP A 32 -13.97 -0.75 3.42
C ASP A 32 -14.43 0.70 3.51
N ALA A 33 -14.38 1.26 4.71
CA ALA A 33 -14.61 2.66 4.99
C ALA A 33 -13.40 3.31 5.67
N SER A 34 -12.20 2.80 5.38
CA SER A 34 -10.94 3.40 5.83
C SER A 34 -10.63 4.71 5.10
N GLY A 35 -9.63 5.43 5.62
CA GLY A 35 -9.24 6.72 5.07
C GLY A 35 -8.71 6.68 3.63
N SER A 36 -8.18 5.54 3.15
CA SER A 36 -7.71 5.35 1.77
C SER A 36 -8.82 5.49 0.73
N MET A 37 -10.06 5.17 1.09
CA MET A 37 -11.24 5.30 0.22
C MET A 37 -11.56 6.74 -0.23
N TRP A 38 -10.89 7.75 0.34
CA TRP A 38 -10.88 9.13 -0.19
C TRP A 38 -10.00 9.30 -1.44
N GLY A 39 -9.10 8.34 -1.71
CA GLY A 39 -8.33 8.32 -2.95
C GLY A 39 -9.24 8.41 -4.17
N GLN A 40 -8.73 8.99 -5.27
CA GLN A 40 -9.51 9.23 -6.48
C GLN A 40 -9.12 8.26 -7.61
N ILE A 41 -10.13 7.84 -8.36
CA ILE A 41 -10.00 7.16 -9.65
C ILE A 41 -10.80 8.00 -10.65
N ASP A 42 -10.16 8.44 -11.73
CA ASP A 42 -10.75 9.30 -12.76
C ASP A 42 -11.44 10.57 -12.19
N GLY A 43 -10.85 11.16 -11.15
CA GLY A 43 -11.34 12.38 -10.52
C GLY A 43 -12.55 12.19 -9.58
N LYS A 44 -12.95 10.94 -9.31
CA LYS A 44 -14.02 10.61 -8.35
C LYS A 44 -13.45 9.87 -7.15
N PRO A 45 -13.86 10.18 -5.91
CA PRO A 45 -13.48 9.40 -4.73
C PRO A 45 -13.86 7.93 -4.88
N LYS A 46 -12.97 7.01 -4.50
CA LYS A 46 -13.22 5.56 -4.53
C LYS A 46 -14.51 5.17 -3.79
N LEU A 47 -14.77 5.82 -2.65
CA LEU A 47 -15.98 5.61 -1.86
C LEU A 47 -17.27 5.88 -2.66
N GLU A 48 -17.26 6.91 -3.51
CA GLU A 48 -18.43 7.30 -4.30
C GLU A 48 -18.67 6.32 -5.44
N ILE A 49 -17.59 5.85 -6.05
CA ILE A 49 -17.62 4.78 -7.05
C ILE A 49 -18.16 3.49 -6.41
N ALA A 50 -17.65 3.11 -5.22
CA ALA A 50 -18.09 1.90 -4.53
C ALA A 50 -19.59 1.94 -4.17
N ARG A 51 -20.09 3.08 -3.69
CA ARG A 51 -21.53 3.28 -3.43
C ARG A 51 -22.37 3.13 -4.69
N GLN A 52 -21.93 3.73 -5.79
CA GLN A 52 -22.66 3.67 -7.06
C GLN A 52 -22.69 2.24 -7.61
N SER A 53 -21.55 1.55 -7.65
CA SER A 53 -21.44 0.17 -8.12
C SER A 53 -22.25 -0.79 -7.24
N LEU A 54 -22.17 -0.62 -5.92
CA LEU A 54 -22.96 -1.42 -4.98
C LEU A 54 -24.47 -1.22 -5.22
N ARG A 55 -24.93 0.01 -5.41
CA ARG A 55 -26.35 0.31 -5.72
C ARG A 55 -26.80 -0.37 -7.01
N THR A 56 -26.01 -0.28 -8.08
CA THR A 56 -26.31 -0.91 -9.37
C THR A 56 -26.46 -2.42 -9.24
N VAL A 57 -25.50 -3.06 -8.55
CA VAL A 57 -25.51 -4.52 -8.38
C VAL A 57 -26.67 -4.98 -7.50
N LEU A 58 -26.92 -4.31 -6.38
CA LEU A 58 -28.03 -4.65 -5.48
C LEU A 58 -29.41 -4.57 -6.15
N GLN A 59 -29.58 -3.64 -7.11
CA GLN A 59 -30.83 -3.55 -7.89
C GLN A 59 -31.03 -4.71 -8.87
N SER A 60 -29.95 -5.39 -9.27
CA SER A 60 -29.99 -6.53 -10.18
C SER A 60 -30.12 -7.88 -9.49
N LEU A 61 -30.06 -7.92 -8.15
CA LEU A 61 -30.15 -9.17 -7.39
C LEU A 61 -31.58 -9.76 -7.40
N PRO A 62 -31.71 -11.10 -7.45
CA PRO A 62 -32.97 -11.77 -7.24
C PRO A 62 -33.58 -11.40 -5.87
N ALA A 63 -34.89 -11.26 -5.82
CA ALA A 63 -35.62 -10.82 -4.61
C ALA A 63 -35.51 -11.80 -3.43
N ASP A 64 -35.19 -13.05 -3.70
CA ASP A 64 -35.04 -14.15 -2.74
C ASP A 64 -33.61 -14.28 -2.18
N ARG A 65 -32.64 -13.49 -2.68
CA ARG A 65 -31.28 -13.51 -2.22
C ARG A 65 -31.13 -12.89 -0.84
N GLU A 66 -30.59 -13.62 0.12
CA GLU A 66 -30.35 -13.12 1.47
C GLU A 66 -28.96 -12.43 1.53
N VAL A 67 -28.97 -11.10 1.53
CA VAL A 67 -27.74 -10.29 1.57
C VAL A 67 -27.72 -9.43 2.82
N GLY A 68 -26.61 -9.47 3.54
CA GLY A 68 -26.29 -8.58 4.64
C GLY A 68 -25.20 -7.57 4.26
N PHE A 69 -25.00 -6.59 5.12
CA PHE A 69 -24.03 -5.55 4.92
C PHE A 69 -23.25 -5.23 6.20
N MET A 70 -21.95 -5.29 6.09
CA MET A 70 -21.00 -4.95 7.14
C MET A 70 -20.04 -3.86 6.64
N ALA A 71 -19.52 -3.04 7.53
CA ALA A 71 -18.47 -2.11 7.20
C ALA A 71 -17.48 -1.98 8.36
N TYR A 72 -16.29 -1.51 8.04
CA TYR A 72 -15.28 -1.15 9.04
C TYR A 72 -14.70 0.24 8.76
N GLY A 73 -14.19 0.89 9.82
CA GLY A 73 -13.52 2.19 9.72
C GLY A 73 -14.45 3.37 9.44
N HIS A 74 -15.74 3.28 9.78
CA HIS A 74 -16.73 4.31 9.46
C HIS A 74 -17.20 5.15 10.66
N ARG A 75 -16.89 4.78 11.89
CA ARG A 75 -17.34 5.47 13.12
C ARG A 75 -16.19 6.13 13.88
N GLU A 76 -15.06 5.43 14.04
CA GLU A 76 -13.97 5.84 14.90
C GLU A 76 -12.64 5.96 14.14
N LYS A 77 -12.03 7.15 14.21
CA LYS A 77 -10.73 7.39 13.58
C LYS A 77 -9.63 6.57 14.28
N GLY A 78 -8.90 5.76 13.49
CA GLY A 78 -7.74 5.02 13.97
C GLY A 78 -8.03 3.79 14.82
N SER A 79 -9.30 3.36 14.96
CA SER A 79 -9.70 2.18 15.72
C SER A 79 -9.62 0.92 14.86
N CYS A 80 -9.07 -0.17 15.43
CA CYS A 80 -9.12 -1.51 14.86
C CYS A 80 -10.38 -2.29 15.28
N GLU A 81 -11.18 -1.75 16.21
CA GLU A 81 -12.40 -2.36 16.70
C GLU A 81 -13.66 -1.85 15.98
N ASP A 82 -13.48 -0.85 15.09
CA ASP A 82 -14.58 -0.24 14.36
C ASP A 82 -15.06 -1.14 13.22
N ILE A 83 -15.81 -2.17 13.57
CA ILE A 83 -16.43 -3.15 12.67
C ILE A 83 -17.89 -3.32 13.06
N GLU A 84 -18.83 -3.13 12.12
CA GLU A 84 -20.27 -3.19 12.39
C GLU A 84 -21.02 -3.98 11.33
N LEU A 85 -21.87 -4.92 11.76
CA LEU A 85 -22.92 -5.53 10.94
C LEU A 85 -24.12 -4.58 10.92
N ILE A 86 -24.26 -3.79 9.85
CA ILE A 86 -25.24 -2.71 9.75
C ILE A 86 -26.60 -3.24 9.29
N VAL A 87 -26.57 -4.17 8.33
CA VAL A 87 -27.77 -4.83 7.83
C VAL A 87 -27.58 -6.34 7.97
N PRO A 88 -28.35 -7.03 8.84
CA PRO A 88 -28.31 -8.49 8.90
C PRO A 88 -28.73 -9.14 7.57
N PRO A 89 -28.15 -10.32 7.21
CA PRO A 89 -28.52 -11.00 5.97
C PRO A 89 -29.99 -11.43 5.98
N ALA A 90 -30.74 -10.93 5.00
CA ALA A 90 -32.13 -11.27 4.75
C ALA A 90 -32.51 -10.98 3.29
N ALA A 91 -33.60 -11.53 2.83
CA ALA A 91 -34.17 -11.21 1.52
C ALA A 91 -34.69 -9.75 1.47
N GLY A 92 -34.56 -9.09 0.33
CA GLY A 92 -35.11 -7.74 0.12
C GLY A 92 -34.34 -6.60 0.81
N THR A 93 -33.12 -6.82 1.26
CA THR A 93 -32.27 -5.84 2.00
C THR A 93 -31.60 -4.79 1.12
N ALA A 94 -31.69 -4.86 -0.20
CA ALA A 94 -30.99 -3.98 -1.15
C ALA A 94 -31.16 -2.48 -0.85
N GLY A 95 -32.39 -2.03 -0.54
CA GLY A 95 -32.68 -0.64 -0.19
C GLY A 95 -32.04 -0.21 1.13
N ALA A 96 -32.07 -1.08 2.16
CA ALA A 96 -31.45 -0.81 3.45
C ALA A 96 -29.92 -0.74 3.33
N ILE A 97 -29.32 -1.63 2.56
CA ILE A 97 -27.86 -1.64 2.28
C ILE A 97 -27.43 -0.36 1.55
N THR A 98 -28.18 0.04 0.52
CA THR A 98 -27.90 1.29 -0.21
C THR A 98 -27.93 2.50 0.73
N THR A 99 -28.97 2.61 1.55
CA THR A 99 -29.11 3.72 2.51
C THR A 99 -27.97 3.73 3.53
N ALA A 100 -27.59 2.56 4.03
CA ALA A 100 -26.48 2.41 4.97
C ALA A 100 -25.16 2.85 4.32
N ALA A 101 -24.84 2.37 3.11
CA ALA A 101 -23.63 2.75 2.38
C ALA A 101 -23.56 4.26 2.10
N ASP A 102 -24.69 4.89 1.73
CA ASP A 102 -24.73 6.33 1.44
C ASP A 102 -24.49 7.19 2.68
N SER A 103 -24.86 6.72 3.87
CA SER A 103 -24.72 7.45 5.13
C SER A 103 -23.32 7.34 5.79
N MET A 104 -22.45 6.44 5.32
CA MET A 104 -21.15 6.17 5.95
C MET A 104 -20.18 7.33 5.86
N LYS A 105 -19.37 7.48 6.92
CA LYS A 105 -18.16 8.30 6.92
C LYS A 105 -16.95 7.39 6.72
N PHE A 106 -15.86 7.92 6.23
CA PHE A 106 -14.64 7.18 5.93
C PHE A 106 -13.52 7.76 6.78
N LEU A 107 -13.15 7.10 7.87
CA LEU A 107 -12.36 7.68 8.94
C LEU A 107 -11.23 6.77 9.45
N GLY A 108 -11.43 5.44 9.35
CA GLY A 108 -10.72 4.48 10.19
C GLY A 108 -9.52 3.81 9.56
N LYS A 109 -9.05 2.79 10.28
CA LYS A 109 -8.09 1.79 9.83
C LYS A 109 -8.78 0.69 9.02
N THR A 110 -7.97 -0.27 8.56
CA THR A 110 -8.42 -1.42 7.74
C THR A 110 -8.29 -2.74 8.52
N PRO A 111 -9.17 -3.05 9.48
CA PRO A 111 -9.21 -4.34 10.19
C PRO A 111 -9.94 -5.41 9.35
N LEU A 112 -9.50 -5.63 8.09
CA LEU A 112 -10.22 -6.49 7.15
C LEU A 112 -10.31 -7.94 7.64
N THR A 113 -9.26 -8.45 8.26
CA THR A 113 -9.19 -9.83 8.79
C THR A 113 -10.23 -10.04 9.89
N ALA A 114 -10.33 -9.12 10.84
CA ALA A 114 -11.32 -9.16 11.92
C ALA A 114 -12.76 -8.98 11.38
N ALA A 115 -12.94 -8.15 10.34
CA ALA A 115 -14.25 -7.96 9.70
C ALA A 115 -14.72 -9.23 9.00
N VAL A 116 -13.87 -9.93 8.27
CA VAL A 116 -14.19 -11.20 7.62
C VAL A 116 -14.55 -12.27 8.65
N ARG A 117 -13.78 -12.39 9.76
CA ARG A 117 -14.13 -13.28 10.87
C ARG A 117 -15.51 -13.00 11.44
N LYS A 118 -15.79 -11.74 11.74
CA LYS A 118 -17.09 -11.30 12.28
C LYS A 118 -18.25 -11.59 11.33
N ALA A 119 -18.04 -11.42 10.02
CA ALA A 119 -19.04 -11.74 9.00
C ALA A 119 -19.27 -13.25 8.89
N ALA A 120 -18.22 -14.08 8.93
CA ALA A 120 -18.33 -15.53 8.94
C ALA A 120 -19.14 -16.02 10.15
N GLU A 121 -18.85 -15.51 11.35
CA GLU A 121 -19.58 -15.81 12.58
C GLU A 121 -21.06 -15.40 12.49
N ALA A 122 -21.35 -14.20 11.96
CA ALA A 122 -22.71 -13.71 11.76
C ALA A 122 -23.52 -14.57 10.77
N LEU A 123 -22.82 -15.18 9.79
CA LEU A 123 -23.40 -16.13 8.84
C LEU A 123 -23.51 -17.56 9.38
N LYS A 124 -22.99 -17.83 10.59
CA LYS A 124 -22.92 -19.17 11.19
C LYS A 124 -22.20 -20.19 10.30
N TYR A 125 -21.04 -19.81 9.79
CA TYR A 125 -20.27 -20.55 8.78
C TYR A 125 -19.92 -22.00 9.16
N THR A 126 -20.01 -22.36 10.43
CA THR A 126 -19.83 -23.74 10.94
C THR A 126 -21.09 -24.59 10.83
N GLU A 127 -22.24 -24.00 10.57
CA GLU A 127 -23.54 -24.67 10.51
C GLU A 127 -24.15 -24.61 9.12
N ASP A 128 -24.03 -23.46 8.44
CA ASP A 128 -24.67 -23.14 7.17
C ASP A 128 -23.64 -22.74 6.11
N LYS A 129 -24.02 -22.87 4.83
CA LYS A 129 -23.26 -22.29 3.72
C LYS A 129 -23.19 -20.78 3.87
N ALA A 130 -21.98 -20.22 3.81
CA ALA A 130 -21.72 -18.83 4.09
C ALA A 130 -20.79 -18.21 3.04
N THR A 131 -21.22 -17.09 2.45
CA THR A 131 -20.41 -16.33 1.49
C THR A 131 -20.12 -14.94 2.03
N VAL A 132 -18.86 -14.53 1.97
CA VAL A 132 -18.42 -13.17 2.28
C VAL A 132 -17.84 -12.53 1.02
N VAL A 133 -18.21 -11.28 0.74
CA VAL A 133 -17.65 -10.47 -0.34
C VAL A 133 -17.00 -9.24 0.28
N LEU A 134 -15.68 -9.20 0.33
CA LEU A 134 -14.91 -8.07 0.85
C LEU A 134 -14.55 -7.11 -0.29
N ILE A 135 -14.91 -5.84 -0.14
CA ILE A 135 -14.47 -4.74 -1.01
C ILE A 135 -13.48 -3.91 -0.21
N THR A 136 -12.22 -3.87 -0.65
CA THR A 136 -11.15 -3.13 0.03
C THR A 136 -10.25 -2.41 -0.97
N ASP A 137 -9.77 -1.23 -0.59
CA ASP A 137 -8.77 -0.46 -1.34
C ASP A 137 -7.44 -0.34 -0.58
N GLY A 138 -7.28 -1.12 0.49
CA GLY A 138 -6.10 -1.11 1.35
C GLY A 138 -5.73 -2.49 1.89
N LEU A 139 -4.57 -2.55 2.51
CA LEU A 139 -4.04 -3.72 3.20
C LEU A 139 -4.50 -3.76 4.66
N GLU A 140 -4.35 -4.93 5.30
CA GLU A 140 -4.55 -5.08 6.75
C GLU A 140 -3.65 -4.11 7.54
N THR A 141 -4.23 -3.27 8.39
CA THR A 141 -3.49 -2.28 9.20
C THR A 141 -3.59 -2.50 10.70
N CYS A 142 -4.16 -3.64 11.11
CA CYS A 142 -4.39 -4.01 12.51
C CYS A 142 -3.61 -5.26 12.95
N ASN A 143 -2.47 -5.53 12.29
CA ASN A 143 -1.53 -6.61 12.61
C ASN A 143 -2.14 -8.02 12.61
N ALA A 144 -3.13 -8.29 11.77
CA ALA A 144 -3.73 -9.60 11.59
C ALA A 144 -3.33 -10.20 10.24
N ASP A 145 -3.36 -11.53 10.13
CA ASP A 145 -2.98 -12.27 8.91
C ASP A 145 -4.23 -12.78 8.18
N PRO A 146 -4.60 -12.19 7.03
CA PRO A 146 -5.75 -12.62 6.24
C PRO A 146 -5.57 -14.02 5.64
N CYS A 147 -4.33 -14.42 5.31
CA CYS A 147 -4.05 -15.74 4.76
C CYS A 147 -4.27 -16.85 5.80
N ALA A 148 -3.82 -16.62 7.02
CA ALA A 148 -4.04 -17.55 8.14
C ALA A 148 -5.54 -17.67 8.45
N LEU A 149 -6.27 -16.56 8.46
CA LEU A 149 -7.73 -16.56 8.65
C LEU A 149 -8.44 -17.37 7.57
N GLY A 150 -8.09 -17.21 6.30
CA GLY A 150 -8.69 -17.96 5.20
C GLY A 150 -8.55 -19.48 5.38
N LYS A 151 -7.37 -19.95 5.77
CA LYS A 151 -7.12 -21.38 6.09
C LYS A 151 -7.96 -21.87 7.27
N GLU A 152 -8.04 -21.06 8.33
CA GLU A 152 -8.82 -21.39 9.53
C GLU A 152 -10.32 -21.52 9.20
N LEU A 153 -10.89 -20.54 8.50
CA LEU A 153 -12.31 -20.53 8.14
C LEU A 153 -12.67 -21.67 7.18
N LYS A 154 -11.78 -22.02 6.25
CA LYS A 154 -11.99 -23.17 5.36
C LYS A 154 -11.93 -24.50 6.09
N ALA A 155 -11.04 -24.65 7.07
CA ALA A 155 -10.90 -25.88 7.84
C ALA A 155 -12.05 -26.13 8.80
N SER A 156 -12.69 -25.07 9.32
CA SER A 156 -13.76 -25.15 10.34
C SER A 156 -15.16 -24.88 9.79
N GLY A 157 -15.30 -24.32 8.59
CA GLY A 157 -16.58 -24.03 7.94
C GLY A 157 -17.14 -25.25 7.20
N VAL A 158 -18.47 -25.35 7.14
CA VAL A 158 -19.16 -26.41 6.38
C VAL A 158 -19.04 -26.16 4.86
N ASP A 159 -19.30 -24.92 4.42
CA ASP A 159 -19.11 -24.47 3.03
C ASP A 159 -18.89 -22.94 3.05
N PHE A 160 -17.71 -22.53 3.55
CA PHE A 160 -17.35 -21.12 3.66
C PHE A 160 -16.57 -20.67 2.43
N THR A 161 -16.99 -19.55 1.86
CA THR A 161 -16.32 -18.89 0.73
C THR A 161 -16.16 -17.40 0.98
N ALA A 162 -14.95 -16.87 0.80
CA ALA A 162 -14.70 -15.43 0.82
C ALA A 162 -14.23 -14.97 -0.57
N HIS A 163 -14.92 -14.04 -1.17
CA HIS A 163 -14.45 -13.31 -2.35
C HIS A 163 -13.82 -12.00 -1.91
N VAL A 164 -12.75 -11.58 -2.57
CA VAL A 164 -12.08 -10.32 -2.30
C VAL A 164 -12.03 -9.48 -3.57
N VAL A 165 -12.58 -8.28 -3.50
CA VAL A 165 -12.50 -7.27 -4.57
C VAL A 165 -11.51 -6.21 -4.14
N GLY A 166 -10.31 -6.23 -4.74
CA GLY A 166 -9.28 -5.23 -4.53
C GLY A 166 -9.54 -4.01 -5.42
N PHE A 167 -10.00 -2.90 -4.82
CA PHE A 167 -10.43 -1.72 -5.55
C PHE A 167 -9.34 -0.65 -5.61
N GLY A 168 -8.69 -0.51 -6.77
CA GLY A 168 -7.58 0.42 -6.96
C GLY A 168 -6.32 0.04 -6.18
N LEU A 169 -6.16 -1.24 -5.84
CA LEU A 169 -4.92 -1.80 -5.33
C LEU A 169 -3.92 -1.99 -6.47
N THR A 170 -2.65 -1.86 -6.18
CA THR A 170 -1.59 -2.34 -7.07
C THR A 170 -1.58 -3.86 -7.11
N THR A 171 -0.92 -4.45 -8.11
CA THR A 171 -0.79 -5.92 -8.21
C THR A 171 -0.12 -6.53 -6.97
N ASP A 172 0.85 -5.84 -6.38
CA ASP A 172 1.58 -6.32 -5.20
C ASP A 172 0.75 -6.24 -3.92
N GLU A 173 -0.01 -5.17 -3.74
CA GLU A 173 -0.97 -5.05 -2.64
C GLU A 173 -2.08 -6.09 -2.76
N GLY A 174 -2.60 -6.29 -3.98
CA GLY A 174 -3.64 -7.29 -4.22
C GLY A 174 -3.23 -8.69 -3.82
N ARG A 175 -1.99 -9.10 -4.06
CA ARG A 175 -1.45 -10.41 -3.66
C ARG A 175 -1.51 -10.65 -2.14
N GLN A 176 -1.37 -9.63 -1.33
CA GLN A 176 -1.39 -9.75 0.13
C GLN A 176 -2.78 -10.05 0.70
N VAL A 177 -3.84 -9.76 -0.04
CA VAL A 177 -5.23 -10.03 0.36
C VAL A 177 -5.89 -11.14 -0.47
N ALA A 178 -5.33 -11.48 -1.64
CA ALA A 178 -5.83 -12.53 -2.53
C ALA A 178 -5.88 -13.90 -1.86
N CYS A 179 -4.89 -14.22 -1.04
CA CYS A 179 -4.80 -15.48 -0.32
C CYS A 179 -6.02 -15.77 0.59
N LEU A 180 -6.74 -14.75 1.07
CA LEU A 180 -7.97 -14.93 1.82
C LEU A 180 -9.06 -15.58 0.96
N ALA A 181 -9.21 -15.10 -0.28
CA ALA A 181 -10.15 -15.68 -1.24
C ALA A 181 -9.70 -17.08 -1.67
N GLU A 182 -8.44 -17.24 -2.08
CA GLU A 182 -7.88 -18.50 -2.54
C GLU A 182 -7.98 -19.63 -1.52
N ASN A 183 -7.61 -19.35 -0.27
CA ASN A 183 -7.68 -20.33 0.82
C ASN A 183 -9.11 -20.79 1.16
N THR A 184 -10.13 -20.01 0.79
CA THR A 184 -11.54 -20.34 1.04
C THR A 184 -12.26 -20.87 -0.21
N GLY A 185 -11.58 -20.93 -1.37
CA GLY A 185 -12.17 -21.31 -2.66
C GLY A 185 -12.98 -20.20 -3.32
N GLY A 186 -12.79 -18.95 -2.89
CA GLY A 186 -13.37 -17.76 -3.49
C GLY A 186 -12.52 -17.19 -4.63
N LYS A 187 -12.93 -16.02 -5.12
CA LYS A 187 -12.23 -15.29 -6.19
C LYS A 187 -11.61 -14.01 -5.62
N TYR A 188 -10.34 -13.75 -5.98
CA TYR A 188 -9.78 -12.40 -5.90
C TYR A 188 -10.02 -11.71 -7.24
N ILE A 189 -10.62 -10.53 -7.24
CA ILE A 189 -10.88 -9.75 -8.45
C ILE A 189 -10.33 -8.34 -8.25
N GLN A 190 -9.40 -7.94 -9.10
CA GLN A 190 -8.86 -6.58 -9.09
C GLN A 190 -9.77 -5.68 -9.91
N ALA A 191 -10.25 -4.59 -9.31
CA ALA A 191 -11.04 -3.57 -9.97
C ALA A 191 -10.25 -2.24 -9.99
N THR A 192 -10.00 -1.71 -11.17
CA THR A 192 -9.23 -0.47 -11.36
C THR A 192 -10.11 0.75 -11.63
N ASP A 193 -11.39 0.51 -11.94
CA ASP A 193 -12.38 1.54 -12.27
C ASP A 193 -13.81 1.12 -11.84
N ALA A 194 -14.79 1.96 -12.13
CA ALA A 194 -16.18 1.72 -11.76
C ALA A 194 -16.79 0.49 -12.45
N ALA A 195 -16.46 0.27 -13.72
CA ALA A 195 -17.00 -0.85 -14.50
C ALA A 195 -16.42 -2.18 -13.99
N GLY A 196 -15.11 -2.22 -13.73
CA GLY A 196 -14.44 -3.38 -13.13
C GLY A 196 -14.99 -3.73 -11.74
N LEU A 197 -15.30 -2.72 -10.92
CA LEU A 197 -15.92 -2.94 -9.61
C LEU A 197 -17.34 -3.50 -9.73
N GLU A 198 -18.14 -2.97 -10.66
CA GLU A 198 -19.50 -3.45 -10.91
C GLU A 198 -19.50 -4.91 -11.41
N ASP A 199 -18.60 -5.24 -12.35
CA ASP A 199 -18.45 -6.60 -12.88
C ASP A 199 -17.95 -7.58 -11.80
N ALA A 200 -17.00 -7.17 -10.95
CA ALA A 200 -16.54 -7.97 -9.83
C ALA A 200 -17.67 -8.29 -8.84
N LEU A 201 -18.50 -7.31 -8.52
CA LEU A 201 -19.65 -7.49 -7.65
C LEU A 201 -20.74 -8.38 -8.27
N LYS A 202 -20.99 -8.27 -9.57
CA LYS A 202 -21.91 -9.17 -10.29
C LYS A 202 -21.43 -10.62 -10.20
N GLN A 203 -20.15 -10.87 -10.42
CA GLN A 203 -19.56 -12.21 -10.37
C GLN A 203 -19.53 -12.82 -8.96
N THR A 204 -19.48 -12.01 -7.91
CA THR A 204 -19.34 -12.49 -6.53
C THR A 204 -20.64 -12.53 -5.73
N VAL A 205 -21.62 -11.69 -6.08
CA VAL A 205 -22.89 -11.56 -5.35
C VAL A 205 -24.07 -12.14 -6.13
N ALA A 206 -24.05 -12.06 -7.49
CA ALA A 206 -25.22 -12.39 -8.33
C ALA A 206 -25.19 -13.81 -8.93
N GLU A 207 -24.05 -14.47 -9.00
CA GLU A 207 -23.98 -15.83 -9.56
C GLU A 207 -24.73 -16.84 -8.68
N LYS A 208 -25.72 -17.50 -9.28
CA LYS A 208 -26.42 -18.64 -8.66
C LYS A 208 -25.54 -19.89 -8.82
N PRO A 209 -25.37 -20.74 -7.80
CA PRO A 209 -24.79 -22.05 -8.00
C PRO A 209 -25.60 -22.85 -9.02
N ALA A 210 -24.92 -23.48 -9.98
CA ALA A 210 -25.57 -24.29 -10.99
C ALA A 210 -26.39 -25.43 -10.36
N PRO A 211 -27.62 -25.78 -10.86
CA PRO A 211 -28.43 -26.87 -10.32
C PRO A 211 -27.73 -28.23 -10.55
N GLU A 212 -27.85 -29.13 -9.55
CA GLU A 212 -27.39 -30.53 -9.69
C GLU A 212 -28.05 -31.24 -10.89
N PRO A 213 -27.28 -32.08 -11.65
CA PRO A 213 -27.77 -32.68 -12.88
C PRO A 213 -28.72 -33.85 -12.61
N LYS A 214 -29.83 -33.94 -13.41
CA LYS A 214 -30.72 -35.09 -13.52
C LYS A 214 -29.98 -36.30 -14.13
N PRO A 215 -30.38 -37.57 -13.82
CA PRO A 215 -29.69 -38.80 -14.29
C PRO A 215 -29.71 -38.96 -15.82
N ALA A 216 -28.57 -39.41 -16.35
CA ALA A 216 -28.20 -39.41 -17.73
C ALA A 216 -28.79 -40.53 -18.63
N PRO A 217 -28.92 -40.32 -19.96
CA PRO A 217 -28.91 -41.34 -20.98
C PRO A 217 -27.45 -41.74 -21.32
N ALA A 218 -27.26 -42.91 -21.93
CA ALA A 218 -26.03 -43.67 -22.18
C ALA A 218 -24.78 -42.92 -22.65
N PRO A 219 -23.55 -43.51 -22.54
CA PRO A 219 -22.30 -42.82 -22.30
C PRO A 219 -21.85 -41.95 -23.47
N GLU A 220 -21.93 -40.62 -23.26
CA GLU A 220 -21.13 -39.66 -24.01
C GLU A 220 -19.67 -39.73 -23.54
N PRO A 221 -18.68 -39.39 -24.39
CA PRO A 221 -17.27 -39.43 -24.03
C PRO A 221 -17.00 -38.60 -22.79
N ALA A 222 -16.19 -39.13 -21.87
CA ALA A 222 -15.88 -38.55 -20.55
C ALA A 222 -15.67 -37.04 -20.64
N LYS A 223 -16.56 -36.24 -19.97
CA LYS A 223 -16.39 -34.78 -19.83
C LYS A 223 -15.09 -34.57 -19.09
N VAL A 224 -14.11 -34.00 -19.76
CA VAL A 224 -12.88 -33.56 -19.15
C VAL A 224 -13.22 -32.44 -18.19
N GLU A 225 -12.86 -32.60 -16.92
CA GLU A 225 -13.16 -31.63 -15.84
C GLU A 225 -12.55 -30.25 -16.14
N PHE A 226 -11.47 -30.24 -16.90
CA PHE A 226 -10.79 -29.05 -17.44
C PHE A 226 -10.20 -29.38 -18.81
N ASN A 227 -10.06 -28.38 -19.70
CA ASN A 227 -9.45 -28.56 -21.02
C ASN A 227 -8.13 -27.79 -21.22
N LEU A 228 -7.68 -27.06 -20.18
CA LEU A 228 -6.40 -26.35 -20.16
C LEU A 228 -5.74 -26.54 -18.79
N ALA A 229 -4.52 -27.09 -18.79
CA ALA A 229 -3.73 -27.39 -17.59
C ALA A 229 -2.26 -27.06 -17.82
N PRO A 230 -1.89 -25.77 -17.91
CA PRO A 230 -0.51 -25.38 -18.13
C PRO A 230 0.35 -25.64 -16.90
N THR A 231 1.64 -25.87 -17.14
CA THR A 231 2.66 -25.93 -16.08
C THR A 231 3.83 -25.05 -16.44
N MET A 232 4.57 -24.59 -15.44
CA MET A 232 5.80 -23.82 -15.62
C MET A 232 6.89 -24.29 -14.67
N THR A 233 8.14 -24.15 -15.12
CA THR A 233 9.34 -24.43 -14.34
C THR A 233 10.36 -23.31 -14.54
N LEU A 234 11.20 -23.07 -13.54
CA LEU A 234 12.24 -22.03 -13.64
C LEU A 234 13.36 -22.43 -14.60
N ALA A 235 13.66 -23.73 -14.72
CA ALA A 235 14.72 -24.22 -15.61
C ALA A 235 14.37 -25.61 -16.18
N GLU A 236 15.00 -25.95 -17.28
CA GLU A 236 14.89 -27.31 -17.84
C GLU A 236 15.40 -28.34 -16.83
N GLY A 237 14.64 -29.44 -16.66
CA GLY A 237 14.95 -30.48 -15.68
C GLY A 237 14.52 -30.20 -14.24
N ASN A 238 14.09 -29.01 -13.93
CA ASN A 238 13.52 -28.67 -12.61
C ASN A 238 12.07 -29.13 -12.51
N PRO A 239 11.58 -29.44 -11.28
CA PRO A 239 10.16 -29.72 -11.07
C PRO A 239 9.29 -28.52 -11.45
N ASP A 240 8.06 -28.80 -11.85
CA ASP A 240 7.08 -27.77 -12.11
C ASP A 240 6.73 -27.00 -10.83
N ILE A 241 6.48 -25.71 -10.96
CA ILE A 241 6.09 -24.83 -9.86
C ILE A 241 4.67 -25.16 -9.45
N THR A 242 4.52 -25.79 -8.27
CA THR A 242 3.24 -26.18 -7.70
C THR A 242 2.83 -25.32 -6.48
N THR A 243 3.79 -24.63 -5.87
CA THR A 243 3.57 -23.67 -4.78
C THR A 243 3.39 -22.28 -5.36
N ASP A 244 2.61 -21.45 -4.68
CA ASP A 244 2.45 -20.07 -5.09
C ASP A 244 3.73 -19.27 -4.81
N ILE A 245 4.34 -18.77 -5.87
CA ILE A 245 5.48 -17.85 -5.86
C ILE A 245 5.15 -16.57 -6.65
N GLY A 246 3.84 -16.24 -6.77
CA GLY A 246 3.35 -15.11 -7.54
C GLY A 246 3.22 -15.36 -9.05
N GLN A 247 3.08 -16.63 -9.46
CA GLN A 247 2.86 -16.98 -10.86
C GLN A 247 1.44 -16.66 -11.31
N SER A 248 1.32 -16.26 -12.58
CA SER A 248 0.03 -16.01 -13.22
C SER A 248 0.02 -16.48 -14.67
N TRP A 249 -1.18 -16.72 -15.18
CA TRP A 249 -1.48 -17.16 -16.52
C TRP A 249 -2.44 -16.17 -17.15
N VAL A 250 -2.02 -15.53 -18.26
CA VAL A 250 -2.90 -14.61 -18.99
C VAL A 250 -3.26 -15.24 -20.33
N LEU A 251 -4.55 -15.43 -20.56
CA LEU A 251 -5.07 -16.05 -21.77
C LEU A 251 -5.60 -14.95 -22.72
N TYR A 252 -5.11 -14.99 -23.96
CA TYR A 252 -5.57 -14.14 -25.06
C TYR A 252 -6.09 -15.00 -26.20
N LYS A 253 -7.12 -14.55 -26.93
CA LYS A 253 -7.42 -15.12 -28.24
C LYS A 253 -6.25 -14.84 -29.18
N ALA A 254 -5.88 -15.80 -30.02
CA ALA A 254 -4.86 -15.54 -31.03
C ALA A 254 -5.41 -14.62 -32.10
N ASN A 255 -4.66 -13.56 -32.47
CA ASN A 255 -4.96 -12.71 -33.61
C ASN A 255 -4.63 -13.42 -34.93
N ALA A 256 -4.95 -12.79 -36.09
CA ALA A 256 -4.70 -13.35 -37.40
C ALA A 256 -3.21 -13.66 -37.68
N GLY A 257 -2.29 -12.98 -37.00
CA GLY A 257 -0.84 -13.22 -37.08
C GLY A 257 -0.30 -14.25 -36.08
N GLY A 258 -1.16 -14.85 -35.24
CA GLY A 258 -0.78 -15.81 -34.20
C GLY A 258 -0.26 -15.17 -32.92
N GLY A 259 -0.23 -13.86 -32.80
CA GLY A 259 0.13 -13.12 -31.56
C GLY A 259 -1.08 -12.88 -30.65
N ARG A 260 -0.87 -12.13 -29.56
CA ARG A 260 -1.90 -11.73 -28.61
C ARG A 260 -3.00 -10.92 -29.29
N GLY A 261 -4.24 -11.35 -29.17
CA GLY A 261 -5.46 -10.66 -29.59
C GLY A 261 -6.26 -10.21 -28.37
N ASP A 262 -7.58 -10.48 -28.39
CA ASP A 262 -8.48 -10.09 -27.30
C ASP A 262 -8.14 -10.84 -26.01
N TYR A 263 -8.11 -10.11 -24.90
CA TYR A 263 -7.96 -10.66 -23.55
C TYR A 263 -9.14 -11.56 -23.18
N VAL A 264 -8.85 -12.68 -22.53
CA VAL A 264 -9.87 -13.65 -22.08
C VAL A 264 -9.91 -13.74 -20.57
N SER A 265 -8.80 -14.11 -19.91
CA SER A 265 -8.74 -14.24 -18.46
C SER A 265 -7.31 -14.11 -17.93
N THR A 266 -7.21 -13.87 -16.63
CA THR A 266 -5.96 -14.01 -15.85
C THR A 266 -6.23 -14.94 -14.69
N GLU A 267 -5.38 -15.93 -14.53
CA GLU A 267 -5.44 -16.94 -13.47
C GLU A 267 -4.11 -16.94 -12.69
N TYR A 268 -4.16 -17.31 -11.42
CA TYR A 268 -3.02 -17.25 -10.52
C TYR A 268 -2.69 -18.62 -9.94
N GLY A 269 -1.44 -18.81 -9.56
CA GLY A 269 -0.97 -20.06 -8.96
C GLY A 269 -0.90 -21.24 -9.94
N ALA A 270 -0.96 -22.44 -9.39
CA ALA A 270 -1.10 -23.68 -10.19
C ALA A 270 -2.55 -23.78 -10.68
N TRP A 271 -2.75 -23.60 -11.98
CA TRP A 271 -4.09 -23.46 -12.57
C TRP A 271 -4.47 -24.61 -13.50
N LYS A 272 -5.74 -24.95 -13.43
CA LYS A 272 -6.45 -25.82 -14.40
C LYS A 272 -7.81 -25.17 -14.67
N GLY A 273 -8.16 -25.01 -15.94
CA GLY A 273 -9.38 -24.32 -16.30
C GLY A 273 -10.01 -24.78 -17.58
N ASN A 274 -11.05 -24.09 -17.99
CA ASN A 274 -11.78 -24.34 -19.22
C ASN A 274 -11.82 -23.08 -20.07
N ALA A 275 -11.54 -23.24 -21.36
CA ALA A 275 -11.77 -22.22 -22.37
C ALA A 275 -12.49 -22.83 -23.58
N GLU A 276 -13.16 -22.02 -24.38
CA GLU A 276 -13.81 -22.49 -25.60
C GLU A 276 -12.78 -23.07 -26.60
N PRO A 277 -13.15 -24.09 -27.41
CA PRO A 277 -12.28 -24.55 -28.45
C PRO A 277 -11.83 -23.43 -29.38
N GLY A 278 -10.52 -23.34 -29.64
CA GLY A 278 -9.97 -22.25 -30.43
C GLY A 278 -8.46 -22.13 -30.34
N LYS A 279 -7.92 -21.09 -31.00
CA LYS A 279 -6.49 -20.74 -30.94
C LYS A 279 -6.29 -19.58 -29.96
N TYR A 280 -5.32 -19.74 -29.10
CA TYR A 280 -5.02 -18.79 -28.02
C TYR A 280 -3.51 -18.52 -27.96
N VAL A 281 -3.15 -17.45 -27.29
CA VAL A 281 -1.82 -17.20 -26.75
C VAL A 281 -1.95 -17.21 -25.24
N LEU A 282 -1.28 -18.15 -24.60
CA LEU A 282 -1.21 -18.23 -23.15
C LEU A 282 0.14 -17.67 -22.69
N VAL A 283 0.10 -16.73 -21.77
CA VAL A 283 1.27 -16.06 -21.21
C VAL A 283 1.50 -16.59 -19.80
N ALA A 284 2.66 -17.20 -19.60
CA ALA A 284 3.14 -17.58 -18.28
C ALA A 284 3.95 -16.43 -17.69
N LYS A 285 3.62 -15.99 -16.49
CA LYS A 285 4.30 -14.89 -15.83
C LYS A 285 4.62 -15.24 -14.38
N VAL A 286 5.86 -14.95 -13.96
CA VAL A 286 6.28 -14.99 -12.56
C VAL A 286 7.38 -13.96 -12.31
N GLY A 287 7.21 -13.13 -11.30
CA GLY A 287 8.14 -12.03 -11.01
C GLY A 287 8.33 -11.13 -12.23
N HIS A 288 9.57 -11.05 -12.72
CA HIS A 288 9.95 -10.23 -13.87
C HIS A 288 10.14 -11.05 -15.16
N VAL A 289 9.60 -12.25 -15.20
CA VAL A 289 9.70 -13.15 -16.36
C VAL A 289 8.33 -13.38 -16.96
N GLU A 290 8.26 -13.29 -18.28
CA GLU A 290 7.04 -13.48 -19.05
C GLU A 290 7.36 -14.26 -20.33
N HIS A 291 6.63 -15.37 -20.57
CA HIS A 291 6.78 -16.18 -21.75
C HIS A 291 5.44 -16.44 -22.42
N ASP A 292 5.36 -16.16 -23.72
CA ASP A 292 4.19 -16.40 -24.56
C ASP A 292 4.29 -17.76 -25.25
N GLN A 293 3.19 -18.49 -25.33
CA GLN A 293 3.10 -19.67 -26.16
C GLN A 293 1.73 -19.76 -26.85
N ALA A 294 1.75 -20.05 -28.14
CA ALA A 294 0.52 -20.36 -28.86
C ALA A 294 -0.04 -21.71 -28.38
N VAL A 295 -1.32 -21.73 -28.03
CA VAL A 295 -2.03 -22.90 -27.51
C VAL A 295 -3.29 -23.13 -28.34
N THR A 296 -3.52 -24.37 -28.78
CA THR A 296 -4.79 -24.77 -29.41
C THR A 296 -5.58 -25.59 -28.42
N ILE A 297 -6.81 -25.19 -28.16
CA ILE A 297 -7.76 -25.91 -27.31
C ILE A 297 -8.75 -26.64 -28.23
N ASP A 298 -8.71 -27.96 -28.22
CA ASP A 298 -9.61 -28.83 -28.96
C ASP A 298 -10.76 -29.30 -28.07
N ALA A 299 -11.94 -29.49 -28.65
CA ALA A 299 -13.07 -30.03 -27.94
C ALA A 299 -12.76 -31.46 -27.41
N GLY A 300 -13.01 -31.68 -26.12
CA GLY A 300 -12.83 -32.99 -25.48
C GLY A 300 -11.38 -33.41 -25.22
N LYS A 301 -10.39 -32.52 -25.41
CA LYS A 301 -8.98 -32.76 -25.09
C LYS A 301 -8.47 -31.75 -24.06
N VAL A 302 -7.46 -32.17 -23.30
CA VAL A 302 -6.73 -31.27 -22.38
C VAL A 302 -5.48 -30.75 -23.08
N ALA A 303 -5.37 -29.44 -23.24
CA ALA A 303 -4.14 -28.77 -23.60
C ALA A 303 -3.30 -28.57 -22.34
N ALA A 304 -2.07 -29.10 -22.32
CA ALA A 304 -1.17 -29.01 -21.17
C ALA A 304 0.21 -28.45 -21.60
N PRO A 305 0.28 -27.18 -22.00
CA PRO A 305 1.54 -26.57 -22.38
C PRO A 305 2.46 -26.45 -21.15
N ARG A 306 3.76 -26.74 -21.35
CA ARG A 306 4.79 -26.60 -20.34
C ARG A 306 5.73 -25.46 -20.70
N TYR A 307 5.97 -24.56 -19.75
CA TYR A 307 6.81 -23.39 -19.89
C TYR A 307 8.12 -23.60 -19.14
N VAL A 308 9.24 -23.41 -19.83
CA VAL A 308 10.57 -23.27 -19.21
C VAL A 308 10.90 -21.79 -19.23
N LEU A 309 11.03 -21.19 -18.06
CA LEU A 309 11.10 -19.73 -17.92
C LEU A 309 12.52 -19.19 -18.03
N ASP A 310 13.53 -20.07 -17.98
CA ASP A 310 14.96 -19.68 -17.92
C ASP A 310 15.21 -18.57 -16.88
N ALA A 311 14.74 -18.82 -15.68
CA ALA A 311 14.65 -17.85 -14.59
C ALA A 311 15.25 -18.40 -13.30
N GLY A 312 15.67 -17.52 -12.40
CA GLY A 312 16.11 -17.85 -11.06
C GLY A 312 15.48 -16.94 -10.01
N THR A 313 15.65 -17.28 -8.74
CA THR A 313 15.19 -16.47 -7.60
C THR A 313 16.35 -15.67 -7.04
N LEU A 314 16.16 -14.35 -6.90
CA LEU A 314 17.10 -13.47 -6.24
C LEU A 314 16.50 -12.98 -4.93
N ILE A 315 17.27 -13.12 -3.85
CA ILE A 315 16.95 -12.61 -2.51
C ILE A 315 18.03 -11.61 -2.15
N VAL A 316 17.64 -10.37 -1.83
CA VAL A 316 18.58 -9.33 -1.41
C VAL A 316 18.12 -8.75 -0.10
N ARG A 317 19.06 -8.63 0.84
CA ARG A 317 18.88 -7.92 2.11
C ARG A 317 19.88 -6.79 2.16
N ALA A 318 19.41 -5.61 2.46
CA ALA A 318 20.22 -4.41 2.57
C ALA A 318 20.63 -4.16 4.02
N HIS A 319 21.92 -3.86 4.25
CA HIS A 319 22.46 -3.54 5.56
C HIS A 319 23.17 -2.19 5.53
N ALA A 320 22.92 -1.38 6.55
CA ALA A 320 23.60 -0.09 6.71
C ALA A 320 25.10 -0.26 6.94
N SER A 321 25.49 -1.26 7.76
CA SER A 321 26.85 -1.63 8.08
C SER A 321 26.95 -3.14 8.33
N GLU A 322 28.17 -3.66 8.40
CA GLU A 322 28.40 -5.08 8.71
C GLU A 322 27.77 -5.46 10.06
N GLY A 323 27.01 -6.53 10.08
CA GLY A 323 26.32 -7.05 11.29
C GLY A 323 25.12 -6.22 11.76
N SER A 324 24.71 -5.17 11.03
CA SER A 324 23.49 -4.44 11.35
C SER A 324 22.23 -5.24 10.95
N GLU A 325 21.09 -4.89 11.51
CA GLU A 325 19.79 -5.36 11.05
C GLU A 325 19.52 -4.93 9.61
N ILE A 326 18.51 -5.55 8.99
CA ILE A 326 18.06 -5.18 7.64
C ILE A 326 17.58 -3.72 7.68
N ALA A 327 18.02 -2.93 6.72
CA ALA A 327 17.63 -1.54 6.58
C ALA A 327 16.28 -1.45 5.85
N ASP A 328 15.17 -1.45 6.57
CA ASP A 328 13.80 -1.47 6.02
C ASP A 328 13.51 -0.32 5.03
N GLY A 329 14.17 0.84 5.22
CA GLY A 329 14.05 1.98 4.31
C GLY A 329 15.01 1.96 3.11
N ALA A 330 15.84 0.92 2.96
CA ALA A 330 16.77 0.82 1.84
C ALA A 330 16.05 0.66 0.50
N ALA A 331 16.46 1.41 -0.52
CA ALA A 331 16.00 1.17 -1.89
C ALA A 331 16.95 0.18 -2.57
N ILE A 332 16.39 -0.93 -3.09
CA ILE A 332 17.11 -1.97 -3.81
C ILE A 332 16.67 -1.91 -5.27
N GLN A 333 17.48 -1.35 -6.13
CA GLN A 333 17.25 -1.33 -7.57
C GLN A 333 17.96 -2.51 -8.22
N VAL A 334 17.24 -3.25 -9.05
CA VAL A 334 17.78 -4.36 -9.84
C VAL A 334 17.59 -4.06 -11.32
N LYS A 335 18.69 -4.04 -12.07
CA LYS A 335 18.65 -4.11 -13.53
C LYS A 335 18.90 -5.55 -13.96
N TYR A 336 18.12 -6.04 -14.89
CA TYR A 336 18.13 -7.43 -15.33
C TYR A 336 18.05 -7.56 -16.85
N PRO A 337 18.40 -8.73 -17.44
CA PRO A 337 18.38 -8.94 -18.89
C PRO A 337 17.09 -8.48 -19.56
N GLY A 338 17.21 -7.92 -20.76
CA GLY A 338 16.09 -7.34 -21.51
C GLY A 338 15.80 -5.86 -21.14
N ASP A 339 16.81 -5.14 -20.64
CA ASP A 339 16.74 -3.72 -20.25
C ASP A 339 15.70 -3.43 -19.14
N GLY A 340 15.33 -4.47 -18.39
CA GLY A 340 14.42 -4.37 -17.28
C GLY A 340 15.05 -3.71 -16.06
N THR A 341 14.30 -2.86 -15.37
CA THR A 341 14.71 -2.25 -14.11
C THR A 341 13.54 -2.24 -13.13
N THR A 342 13.80 -2.58 -11.88
CA THR A 342 12.79 -2.55 -10.82
C THR A 342 13.39 -2.07 -9.52
N THR A 343 12.57 -1.59 -8.58
CA THR A 343 13.01 -1.13 -7.27
C THR A 343 12.14 -1.74 -6.18
N TYR A 344 12.79 -2.23 -5.13
CA TYR A 344 12.20 -2.75 -3.91
C TYR A 344 12.68 -1.93 -2.71
N TYR A 345 12.04 -2.12 -1.56
CA TYR A 345 12.41 -1.45 -0.32
C TYR A 345 12.64 -2.47 0.80
N GLY A 346 13.67 -2.23 1.60
CA GLY A 346 14.08 -3.07 2.73
C GLY A 346 14.76 -4.36 2.31
N GLN A 347 13.98 -5.39 2.05
CA GLN A 347 14.44 -6.67 1.51
C GLN A 347 13.59 -7.08 0.33
N MET A 348 14.14 -7.92 -0.54
CA MET A 348 13.40 -8.45 -1.68
C MET A 348 13.62 -9.95 -1.85
N LYS A 349 12.58 -10.61 -2.38
CA LYS A 349 12.62 -11.96 -2.94
C LYS A 349 11.78 -11.96 -4.20
N ALA A 350 12.41 -12.14 -5.36
CA ALA A 350 11.68 -12.15 -6.63
C ALA A 350 12.36 -13.05 -7.67
N VAL A 351 11.58 -13.44 -8.69
CA VAL A 351 12.06 -14.22 -9.82
C VAL A 351 12.48 -13.27 -10.93
N PHE A 352 13.68 -13.49 -11.47
CA PHE A 352 14.26 -12.73 -12.57
C PHE A 352 14.71 -13.65 -13.71
N PRO A 353 14.82 -13.13 -14.94
CA PRO A 353 15.45 -13.88 -16.04
C PRO A 353 16.86 -14.30 -15.66
N ALA A 354 17.29 -15.48 -16.09
CA ALA A 354 18.67 -15.89 -15.94
C ALA A 354 19.61 -14.94 -16.69
N GLY A 355 20.79 -14.69 -16.13
CA GLY A 355 21.78 -13.77 -16.67
C GLY A 355 22.38 -12.85 -15.61
N GLU A 356 22.99 -11.78 -16.06
CA GLU A 356 23.64 -10.81 -15.18
C GLU A 356 22.60 -9.84 -14.59
N GLN A 357 22.66 -9.67 -13.27
CA GLN A 357 21.81 -8.76 -12.51
C GLN A 357 22.72 -7.68 -11.88
N GLU A 358 22.49 -6.42 -12.19
CA GLU A 358 23.15 -5.30 -11.49
C GLU A 358 22.24 -4.84 -10.34
N ILE A 359 22.72 -4.98 -9.13
CA ILE A 359 21.96 -4.66 -7.90
C ILE A 359 22.56 -3.40 -7.31
N THR A 360 21.78 -2.33 -7.23
CA THR A 360 22.18 -1.08 -6.58
C THR A 360 21.33 -0.88 -5.33
N VAL A 361 21.98 -0.84 -4.17
CA VAL A 361 21.33 -0.61 -2.87
C VAL A 361 21.65 0.79 -2.39
N LYS A 362 20.62 1.54 -2.01
CA LYS A 362 20.74 2.87 -1.42
C LYS A 362 20.17 2.88 0.01
N VAL A 363 20.98 3.35 0.96
CA VAL A 363 20.58 3.64 2.35
C VAL A 363 20.97 5.08 2.67
N GLY A 364 19.98 5.94 2.89
CA GLY A 364 20.22 7.38 3.03
C GLY A 364 20.97 7.93 1.82
N GLU A 365 22.15 8.47 2.04
CA GLU A 365 23.03 8.99 0.97
C GLU A 365 24.13 8.00 0.55
N GLY A 366 24.16 6.82 1.15
CA GLY A 366 25.07 5.76 0.77
C GLY A 366 24.52 4.90 -0.35
N THR A 367 25.42 4.39 -1.19
CA THR A 367 25.08 3.50 -2.31
C THR A 367 26.14 2.41 -2.43
N ALA A 368 25.71 1.18 -2.61
CA ALA A 368 26.54 0.05 -2.96
C ALA A 368 25.98 -0.63 -4.22
N THR A 369 26.85 -1.06 -5.13
CA THR A 369 26.45 -1.77 -6.34
C THR A 369 27.20 -3.08 -6.43
N GLU A 370 26.49 -4.17 -6.67
CA GLU A 370 27.03 -5.50 -6.94
C GLU A 370 26.44 -6.07 -8.22
N THR A 371 27.22 -6.88 -8.91
CA THR A 371 26.78 -7.65 -10.07
C THR A 371 26.74 -9.12 -9.71
N VAL A 372 25.62 -9.78 -10.05
CA VAL A 372 25.39 -11.20 -9.76
C VAL A 372 24.95 -11.90 -11.03
N THR A 373 25.55 -13.04 -11.34
CA THR A 373 25.05 -13.92 -12.40
C THR A 373 24.05 -14.91 -11.81
N LEU A 374 22.79 -14.80 -12.23
CA LEU A 374 21.70 -15.66 -11.82
C LEU A 374 21.50 -16.76 -12.88
N LYS A 375 21.62 -18.04 -12.50
CA LYS A 375 21.37 -19.17 -13.40
C LYS A 375 19.91 -19.60 -13.32
N ALA A 376 19.41 -20.15 -14.40
CA ALA A 376 18.08 -20.75 -14.42
C ALA A 376 17.93 -21.84 -13.35
N GLY A 377 16.86 -21.77 -12.56
CA GLY A 377 16.57 -22.70 -11.45
C GLY A 377 17.34 -22.42 -10.17
N GLU A 378 18.28 -21.46 -10.17
CA GLU A 378 19.10 -21.13 -9.00
C GLU A 378 18.36 -20.16 -8.07
N THR A 379 18.62 -20.28 -6.76
CA THR A 379 18.30 -19.24 -5.78
C THR A 379 19.59 -18.62 -5.29
N VAL A 380 19.76 -17.32 -5.49
CA VAL A 380 20.91 -16.53 -5.02
C VAL A 380 20.47 -15.62 -3.91
N GLU A 381 21.15 -15.68 -2.77
CA GLU A 381 20.96 -14.78 -1.64
C GLU A 381 22.15 -13.84 -1.51
N LYS A 382 21.87 -12.56 -1.30
CA LYS A 382 22.86 -11.51 -1.13
C LYS A 382 22.53 -10.62 0.05
N ASP A 383 23.47 -10.50 0.95
CA ASP A 383 23.49 -9.49 2.00
C ASP A 383 24.42 -8.37 1.53
N ILE A 384 23.86 -7.19 1.21
CA ILE A 384 24.62 -6.06 0.65
C ILE A 384 24.78 -4.99 1.73
N VAL A 385 26.02 -4.74 2.09
CA VAL A 385 26.40 -3.71 3.06
C VAL A 385 26.70 -2.41 2.32
N VAL A 386 25.97 -1.34 2.65
CA VAL A 386 26.14 -0.03 2.01
C VAL A 386 27.29 0.76 2.62
N GLY A 387 27.59 0.55 3.88
CA GLY A 387 28.73 1.20 4.55
C GLY A 387 28.41 2.63 5.01
N VAL A 388 27.27 2.82 5.65
CA VAL A 388 26.85 4.10 6.24
C VAL A 388 26.94 4.10 7.76
N GLY A 389 27.04 5.29 8.34
CA GLY A 389 26.83 5.56 9.75
C GLY A 389 25.66 6.49 9.96
N LYS A 390 25.10 6.50 11.17
CA LYS A 390 23.93 7.29 11.55
C LYS A 390 24.35 8.65 12.11
N VAL A 391 23.68 9.71 11.69
CA VAL A 391 23.87 11.07 12.19
C VAL A 391 22.57 11.55 12.78
N ALA A 392 22.58 11.97 14.04
CA ALA A 392 21.50 12.71 14.65
C ALA A 392 21.88 14.18 14.71
N ALA A 393 21.11 15.02 14.04
CA ALA A 393 21.38 16.43 13.87
C ALA A 393 20.45 17.26 14.74
N ASN A 394 21.03 18.04 15.67
CA ASN A 394 20.28 18.94 16.54
C ASN A 394 20.74 20.39 16.34
N ALA A 395 19.82 21.32 16.47
CA ALA A 395 20.13 22.75 16.49
C ALA A 395 19.62 23.40 17.77
N PHE A 396 20.39 24.35 18.29
CA PHE A 396 20.11 25.06 19.53
C PHE A 396 20.24 26.56 19.31
N TYR A 397 19.38 27.37 19.93
CA TYR A 397 19.58 28.83 20.00
C TYR A 397 20.81 29.17 20.83
N VAL A 398 20.93 28.56 22.00
CA VAL A 398 22.10 28.50 22.89
C VAL A 398 22.21 27.08 23.42
N ALA A 399 23.33 26.72 24.02
CA ALA A 399 23.55 25.40 24.60
C ALA A 399 22.39 25.04 25.56
N GLY A 400 21.68 23.92 25.25
CA GLY A 400 20.55 23.41 26.02
C GLY A 400 19.17 23.97 25.63
N ASP A 401 19.09 25.02 24.82
CA ASP A 401 17.83 25.59 24.32
C ASP A 401 17.62 25.18 22.85
N LYS A 402 16.89 24.08 22.66
CA LYS A 402 16.70 23.44 21.36
C LYS A 402 15.77 24.23 20.45
N VAL A 403 16.11 24.31 19.17
CA VAL A 403 15.22 24.85 18.15
C VAL A 403 14.12 23.83 17.85
N ASP A 404 12.91 24.07 18.33
CA ASP A 404 11.71 23.27 18.06
C ASP A 404 10.80 24.02 17.08
N SER A 405 11.21 24.10 15.82
CA SER A 405 10.50 24.82 14.77
C SER A 405 10.57 24.09 13.44
N GLY A 406 9.42 23.97 12.76
CA GLY A 406 9.35 23.46 11.40
C GLY A 406 10.09 24.31 10.35
N GLY A 407 10.41 25.59 10.69
CA GLY A 407 11.22 26.48 9.85
C GLY A 407 12.72 26.23 9.91
N LEU A 408 13.20 25.35 10.82
CA LEU A 408 14.61 24.98 10.88
C LEU A 408 15.00 24.24 9.61
N VAL A 409 16.06 24.68 8.96
CA VAL A 409 16.69 24.00 7.82
C VAL A 409 18.02 23.41 8.29
N VAL A 410 18.18 22.11 8.07
CA VAL A 410 19.39 21.36 8.42
C VAL A 410 19.99 20.82 7.12
N ARG A 411 21.24 21.18 6.84
CA ARG A 411 21.96 20.75 5.64
C ARG A 411 23.24 20.00 6.02
N VAL A 412 23.44 18.87 5.40
CA VAL A 412 24.71 18.15 5.45
C VAL A 412 25.53 18.53 4.23
N LEU A 413 26.74 19.04 4.45
CA LEU A 413 27.65 19.49 3.42
C LEU A 413 28.92 18.66 3.45
N LYS A 414 29.60 18.44 2.31
CA LYS A 414 30.96 17.90 2.31
C LYS A 414 31.91 18.85 3.04
N ALA A 415 32.85 18.32 3.83
CA ALA A 415 33.83 19.15 4.53
C ALA A 415 34.77 19.86 3.55
N GLU A 416 35.10 19.24 2.43
CA GLU A 416 35.91 19.81 1.37
C GLU A 416 35.16 20.92 0.64
N LYS A 417 35.90 21.97 0.27
CA LYS A 417 35.40 23.06 -0.56
C LYS A 417 35.91 22.90 -2.00
N ASN A 418 35.04 23.24 -2.95
CA ASN A 418 35.42 23.33 -4.35
C ASN A 418 36.36 24.54 -4.61
N LEU A 419 36.81 24.72 -5.87
CA LEU A 419 37.69 25.83 -6.27
C LEU A 419 37.04 27.20 -6.08
N ALA A 420 35.73 27.30 -6.03
CA ALA A 420 35.00 28.54 -5.74
C ALA A 420 34.86 28.82 -4.23
N GLY A 421 35.34 27.91 -3.36
CA GLY A 421 35.24 28.02 -1.91
C GLY A 421 33.92 27.51 -1.33
N GLU A 422 33.07 26.89 -2.14
CA GLU A 422 31.74 26.36 -1.75
C GLU A 422 31.85 24.89 -1.36
N ARG A 423 30.97 24.45 -0.42
CA ARG A 423 30.82 23.06 -0.07
C ARG A 423 29.69 22.41 -0.88
N GLN A 424 29.90 21.18 -1.31
CA GLN A 424 28.86 20.39 -1.95
C GLN A 424 27.77 20.03 -0.94
N ASP A 425 26.53 20.27 -1.31
CA ASP A 425 25.34 19.79 -0.59
C ASP A 425 25.21 18.27 -0.73
N VAL A 426 24.98 17.59 0.37
CA VAL A 426 24.80 16.13 0.42
C VAL A 426 23.33 15.80 0.69
N SER A 427 22.75 16.45 1.69
CA SER A 427 21.34 16.24 2.07
C SER A 427 20.80 17.46 2.78
N THR A 428 19.50 17.73 2.59
CA THR A 428 18.80 18.82 3.26
C THR A 428 17.51 18.28 3.87
N SER A 429 17.24 18.67 5.10
CA SER A 429 16.01 18.31 5.82
C SER A 429 15.46 19.51 6.60
N TYR A 430 14.22 19.41 7.04
CA TYR A 430 13.48 20.50 7.68
C TYR A 430 12.90 20.08 9.03
N GLY A 431 12.89 20.98 9.98
CA GLY A 431 12.41 20.75 11.33
C GLY A 431 13.45 20.17 12.29
N PRO A 432 13.10 19.98 13.58
CA PRO A 432 13.98 19.43 14.60
C PRO A 432 14.21 17.93 14.44
N ASP A 433 15.17 17.38 15.20
CA ASP A 433 15.44 15.94 15.35
C ASP A 433 15.71 15.19 14.04
N GLN A 434 16.44 15.79 13.12
CA GLN A 434 16.74 15.18 11.84
C GLN A 434 17.77 14.05 11.97
N GLN A 435 17.57 13.01 11.18
CA GLN A 435 18.48 11.87 11.11
C GLN A 435 18.92 11.64 9.67
N PHE A 436 20.19 11.27 9.50
CA PHE A 436 20.76 10.96 8.19
C PHE A 436 21.57 9.68 8.29
N ASP A 437 21.51 8.86 7.24
CA ASP A 437 22.45 7.77 7.01
C ASP A 437 23.46 8.24 5.95
N LEU A 438 24.71 8.37 6.32
CA LEU A 438 25.77 8.93 5.47
C LEU A 438 26.93 7.94 5.29
N PRO A 439 27.57 7.87 4.12
CA PRO A 439 28.84 7.19 3.95
C PRO A 439 29.90 7.71 4.93
N ALA A 440 30.90 6.85 5.26
CA ALA A 440 32.04 7.31 6.05
C ALA A 440 32.73 8.51 5.40
N GLY A 441 33.05 9.52 6.17
CA GLY A 441 33.68 10.74 5.66
C GLY A 441 33.59 11.92 6.61
N ASN A 442 34.15 13.03 6.16
CA ASN A 442 34.12 14.29 6.89
C ASN A 442 33.07 15.22 6.28
N TYR A 443 32.26 15.79 7.14
CA TYR A 443 31.12 16.61 6.77
C TYR A 443 31.04 17.87 7.64
N VAL A 444 30.17 18.76 7.24
CA VAL A 444 29.75 19.93 8.03
C VAL A 444 28.22 19.91 8.11
N LEU A 445 27.69 19.96 9.32
CA LEU A 445 26.28 20.20 9.56
C LEU A 445 26.06 21.70 9.61
N GLN A 446 25.23 22.23 8.73
CA GLN A 446 24.77 23.61 8.74
C GLN A 446 23.33 23.64 9.21
N ALA A 447 23.06 24.38 10.25
CA ALA A 447 21.70 24.68 10.71
C ALA A 447 21.37 26.14 10.40
N ARG A 448 20.17 26.38 9.88
CA ARG A 448 19.64 27.72 9.62
C ARG A 448 18.22 27.83 10.18
N MET A 449 18.01 28.85 10.98
CA MET A 449 16.69 29.29 11.42
C MET A 449 16.55 30.76 11.05
N ASP A 450 15.69 31.05 10.10
CA ASP A 450 15.56 32.38 9.48
C ASP A 450 16.94 32.92 9.02
N GLU A 451 17.42 34.00 9.67
CA GLU A 451 18.69 34.64 9.35
C GLU A 451 19.87 34.12 10.20
N ALA A 452 19.60 33.31 11.21
CA ALA A 452 20.62 32.70 12.03
C ALA A 452 21.15 31.42 11.36
N VAL A 453 22.46 31.39 11.12
CA VAL A 453 23.15 30.25 10.48
C VAL A 453 24.38 29.90 11.29
N ALA A 454 24.59 28.61 11.54
CA ALA A 454 25.81 28.11 12.15
C ALA A 454 26.21 26.76 11.55
N GLU A 455 27.48 26.38 11.71
CA GLU A 455 28.08 25.16 11.17
C GLU A 455 28.84 24.41 12.27
N ALA A 456 28.74 23.07 12.23
CA ALA A 456 29.54 22.18 13.07
C ALA A 456 30.20 21.10 12.20
N PRO A 457 31.53 20.94 12.20
CA PRO A 457 32.20 19.84 11.52
C PRO A 457 32.01 18.54 12.30
N PHE A 458 31.87 17.42 11.56
CA PHE A 458 31.76 16.08 12.15
C PHE A 458 32.34 15.02 11.22
N THR A 459 32.59 13.84 11.76
CA THR A 459 33.10 12.68 11.01
C THR A 459 32.14 11.52 11.20
N VAL A 460 31.76 10.89 10.09
CA VAL A 460 30.94 9.68 10.07
C VAL A 460 31.86 8.47 9.91
N LYS A 461 31.63 7.44 10.72
CA LYS A 461 32.23 6.12 10.56
C LYS A 461 31.13 5.09 10.32
N VAL A 462 31.43 4.07 9.53
CA VAL A 462 30.50 2.99 9.21
C VAL A 462 30.02 2.30 10.47
N GLY A 463 28.71 2.14 10.60
CA GLY A 463 28.06 1.44 11.72
C GLY A 463 28.03 2.22 13.04
N GLU A 464 28.66 3.40 13.11
CA GLU A 464 28.62 4.24 14.31
C GLU A 464 27.49 5.29 14.19
N ARG A 465 26.98 5.70 15.35
CA ARG A 465 26.11 6.87 15.48
C ARG A 465 26.93 8.06 15.97
N VAL A 466 26.73 9.22 15.35
CA VAL A 466 27.25 10.49 15.81
C VAL A 466 26.09 11.46 16.04
N ASP A 467 26.06 12.07 17.21
CA ASP A 467 25.14 13.17 17.54
C ASP A 467 25.87 14.49 17.30
N VAL A 468 25.30 15.36 16.47
CA VAL A 468 25.92 16.62 16.05
C VAL A 468 25.01 17.77 16.48
N ASP A 469 25.52 18.58 17.41
CA ASP A 469 24.84 19.72 17.94
C ASP A 469 25.37 21.01 17.28
N VAL A 470 24.49 21.79 16.68
CA VAL A 470 24.81 23.12 16.10
C VAL A 470 24.18 24.19 16.96
N VAL A 471 25.01 25.05 17.54
CA VAL A 471 24.56 26.19 18.33
C VAL A 471 24.52 27.44 17.46
N LEU A 472 23.34 27.97 17.19
CA LEU A 472 23.12 29.14 16.33
C LEU A 472 23.63 30.44 16.95
N ASN A 473 23.78 30.48 18.26
CA ASN A 473 24.07 31.70 19.01
C ASN A 473 23.09 32.83 18.63
N ALA A 474 21.80 32.53 18.64
CA ALA A 474 20.73 33.38 18.13
C ALA A 474 19.65 33.63 19.16
N GLY A 475 18.92 34.73 18.99
CA GLY A 475 17.69 35.04 19.71
C GLY A 475 16.56 35.34 18.75
N VAL A 476 15.34 35.46 19.26
CA VAL A 476 14.14 35.75 18.47
C VAL A 476 13.78 37.20 18.57
N LEU A 477 13.80 37.94 17.47
CA LEU A 477 13.17 39.25 17.36
C LEU A 477 11.67 39.11 17.14
N ALA A 478 10.86 39.87 17.86
CA ALA A 478 9.44 40.09 17.58
C ALA A 478 9.17 41.59 17.48
N ALA A 479 9.15 42.11 16.28
CA ALA A 479 8.89 43.51 15.99
C ALA A 479 7.43 43.76 15.65
N THR A 480 6.88 44.83 16.15
CA THR A 480 5.55 45.35 15.79
C THR A 480 5.65 46.80 15.35
N ALA A 481 4.83 47.20 14.39
CA ALA A 481 4.77 48.58 13.90
C ALA A 481 3.36 48.89 13.37
N ASP A 482 2.54 49.53 14.16
CA ASP A 482 1.17 49.83 13.76
C ASP A 482 1.14 50.68 12.47
N GLY A 483 0.29 50.28 11.52
CA GLY A 483 0.14 50.94 10.25
C GLY A 483 1.35 50.89 9.32
N ALA A 484 2.34 50.04 9.62
CA ALA A 484 3.48 49.84 8.70
C ALA A 484 3.07 49.03 7.46
N LYS A 485 3.59 49.44 6.33
CA LYS A 485 3.54 48.67 5.07
C LYS A 485 4.66 47.65 4.98
N ASN A 486 5.78 47.92 5.65
CA ASN A 486 6.96 47.08 5.65
C ASN A 486 7.75 47.29 6.95
N ILE A 487 8.28 46.19 7.50
CA ILE A 487 9.26 46.19 8.58
C ILE A 487 10.52 45.53 8.00
N GLU A 488 11.64 46.23 8.08
CA GLU A 488 12.96 45.79 7.66
C GLU A 488 13.91 45.68 8.83
N VAL A 489 14.76 44.69 8.87
CA VAL A 489 15.78 44.54 9.91
C VAL A 489 17.16 44.65 9.28
N PHE A 490 17.99 45.53 9.87
CA PHE A 490 19.35 45.76 9.40
C PHE A 490 20.35 45.61 10.55
N ALA A 491 21.61 45.24 10.22
CA ALA A 491 22.70 45.36 11.16
C ALA A 491 22.85 46.81 11.64
N ALA A 492 23.11 47.04 12.93
CA ALA A 492 23.37 48.38 13.44
C ALA A 492 24.66 48.97 12.83
N ARG A 493 25.66 48.13 12.61
CA ARG A 493 26.94 48.53 11.99
C ARG A 493 26.76 48.75 10.47
N LYS A 494 27.32 49.86 10.00
CA LYS A 494 27.43 50.15 8.57
C LYS A 494 28.77 49.62 8.03
N ASP A 495 28.75 49.20 6.78
CA ASP A 495 29.98 48.84 6.02
C ASP A 495 30.79 50.11 5.67
N ILE A 496 31.90 49.87 4.93
CA ILE A 496 32.79 50.95 4.48
C ILE A 496 32.15 51.91 3.47
N GLU A 497 31.03 51.50 2.84
CA GLU A 497 30.22 52.30 1.91
C GLU A 497 29.06 53.01 2.62
N GLY A 498 28.94 52.88 3.93
CA GLY A 498 27.86 53.46 4.74
C GLY A 498 26.53 52.71 4.67
N LYS A 499 26.48 51.52 4.05
CA LYS A 499 25.29 50.67 3.96
C LYS A 499 25.20 49.73 5.15
N ARG A 500 23.96 49.39 5.54
CA ARG A 500 23.68 48.36 6.55
C ARG A 500 23.33 47.04 5.85
N GLN A 501 23.85 45.93 6.35
CA GLN A 501 23.43 44.61 5.92
C GLN A 501 22.00 44.33 6.32
N ALA A 502 21.17 43.87 5.41
CA ALA A 502 19.78 43.46 5.66
C ALA A 502 19.71 42.06 6.27
N PHE A 503 18.77 41.86 7.20
CA PHE A 503 18.45 40.62 7.90
C PHE A 503 16.94 40.33 7.84
N GLY A 504 16.37 40.38 6.67
CA GLY A 504 14.96 40.07 6.43
C GLY A 504 14.01 41.29 6.49
N ASN A 505 12.81 41.05 6.05
CA ASN A 505 11.72 42.02 6.04
C ASN A 505 10.37 41.29 6.10
N SER A 506 9.34 42.07 6.51
CA SER A 506 7.93 41.65 6.45
C SER A 506 7.09 42.78 5.87
N TYR A 507 6.14 42.44 5.01
CA TYR A 507 5.13 43.39 4.49
C TYR A 507 3.88 43.48 5.36
N ASP A 508 3.96 42.98 6.59
CA ASP A 508 2.91 43.08 7.61
C ASP A 508 3.30 44.06 8.72
N ALA A 509 2.35 44.40 9.57
CA ALA A 509 2.59 45.21 10.77
C ALA A 509 3.40 44.49 11.88
N THR A 510 3.76 43.24 11.63
CA THR A 510 4.56 42.39 12.52
C THR A 510 5.68 41.67 11.75
N HIS A 511 6.81 41.49 12.41
CA HIS A 511 7.92 40.68 11.89
C HIS A 511 8.55 39.88 13.01
N GLN A 512 8.63 38.57 12.82
CA GLN A 512 9.32 37.70 13.77
C GLN A 512 10.39 36.89 13.01
N ALA A 513 11.61 36.92 13.54
CA ALA A 513 12.71 36.15 12.97
C ALA A 513 13.76 35.77 14.02
N ALA A 514 14.38 34.64 13.85
CA ALA A 514 15.59 34.25 14.56
C ALA A 514 16.80 34.95 13.92
N LEU A 515 17.54 35.69 14.74
CA LEU A 515 18.69 36.47 14.32
C LEU A 515 19.94 36.08 15.15
N PRO A 516 21.14 36.11 14.56
CA PRO A 516 22.36 36.00 15.35
C PRO A 516 22.37 37.03 16.49
N ALA A 517 23.00 36.67 17.62
CA ALA A 517 23.18 37.66 18.71
C ALA A 517 23.97 38.86 18.22
N GLY A 518 23.48 40.08 18.48
CA GLY A 518 24.11 41.30 17.97
C GLY A 518 23.20 42.51 18.05
N ASP A 519 23.74 43.63 17.55
CA ASP A 519 23.02 44.90 17.50
C ASP A 519 22.42 45.13 16.11
N TYR A 520 21.13 45.49 16.10
CA TYR A 520 20.32 45.69 14.90
C TYR A 520 19.58 47.02 14.94
N VAL A 521 19.01 47.38 13.79
CA VAL A 521 18.07 48.49 13.67
C VAL A 521 16.83 47.96 12.96
N VAL A 522 15.69 48.10 13.56
CA VAL A 522 14.40 47.76 12.94
C VAL A 522 13.81 49.03 12.34
N VAL A 523 13.46 49.00 11.07
CA VAL A 523 12.94 50.14 10.31
C VAL A 523 11.52 49.82 9.87
N ALA A 524 10.57 50.65 10.21
CA ALA A 524 9.19 50.55 9.71
C ALA A 524 8.94 51.66 8.67
N THR A 525 8.33 51.26 7.56
CA THR A 525 7.90 52.19 6.48
C THR A 525 6.38 52.30 6.50
N ARG A 526 5.84 53.52 6.50
CA ARG A 526 4.40 53.82 6.60
C ARG A 526 3.96 54.82 5.55
N GLY A 527 2.64 54.89 5.33
CA GLY A 527 2.00 55.89 4.50
C GLY A 527 2.36 55.81 3.01
N ASP A 528 1.79 56.70 2.19
CA ASP A 528 2.05 56.75 0.76
C ASP A 528 3.31 57.55 0.40
N ASP A 529 3.84 58.25 1.38
CA ASP A 529 5.08 59.02 1.34
C ASP A 529 6.32 58.21 1.78
N ASP A 530 6.14 56.94 2.10
CA ASP A 530 7.18 56.03 2.56
C ASP A 530 7.95 56.55 3.78
N ALA A 531 7.25 57.21 4.71
CA ALA A 531 7.82 57.71 5.94
C ALA A 531 8.46 56.57 6.75
N LYS A 532 9.73 56.76 7.14
CA LYS A 532 10.50 55.77 7.88
C LYS A 532 10.71 56.18 9.32
N SER A 533 10.50 55.20 10.22
CA SER A 533 10.96 55.31 11.62
C SER A 533 11.87 54.10 11.92
N GLU A 534 12.87 54.35 12.76
CA GLU A 534 13.82 53.31 13.13
C GLU A 534 14.04 53.22 14.63
N ILE A 535 14.30 52.02 15.15
CA ILE A 535 14.66 51.77 16.54
C ILE A 535 15.84 50.80 16.63
N PRO A 536 16.87 51.12 17.42
CA PRO A 536 17.93 50.18 17.71
C PRO A 536 17.44 49.09 18.65
N VAL A 537 17.91 47.84 18.43
CA VAL A 537 17.60 46.67 19.24
C VAL A 537 18.81 45.79 19.38
N THR A 538 19.06 45.24 20.56
CA THR A 538 20.10 44.23 20.80
C THR A 538 19.43 42.87 20.96
N ILE A 539 19.80 41.92 20.11
CA ILE A 539 19.37 40.53 20.19
C ILE A 539 20.40 39.75 21.02
N LYS A 540 19.93 39.14 22.10
CA LYS A 540 20.73 38.23 22.90
C LYS A 540 20.40 36.78 22.58
N ALA A 541 21.41 35.97 22.56
CA ALA A 541 21.25 34.52 22.27
C ALA A 541 20.36 33.86 23.35
N GLY A 542 19.41 33.01 22.93
CA GLY A 542 18.45 32.32 23.80
C GLY A 542 17.33 33.19 24.32
N GLU A 543 17.29 34.51 24.00
CA GLU A 543 16.24 35.39 24.46
C GLU A 543 15.27 35.80 23.35
N ARG A 544 14.02 36.00 23.70
CA ARG A 544 13.02 36.68 22.85
C ARG A 544 13.05 38.17 23.14
N THR A 545 13.31 38.96 22.13
CA THR A 545 13.30 40.43 22.21
C THR A 545 12.08 40.97 21.49
N GLU A 546 11.22 41.67 22.24
CA GLU A 546 10.03 42.33 21.70
C GLU A 546 10.31 43.83 21.53
N VAL A 547 9.94 44.39 20.40
CA VAL A 547 10.13 45.81 20.10
C VAL A 547 8.94 46.37 19.31
N THR A 548 8.49 47.58 19.71
CA THR A 548 7.50 48.31 18.94
C THR A 548 8.18 49.50 18.27
N VAL A 549 8.13 49.57 16.96
CA VAL A 549 8.68 50.68 16.18
C VAL A 549 7.65 51.82 16.18
N PRO A 550 8.03 53.00 16.68
CA PRO A 550 7.12 54.13 16.82
C PRO A 550 6.55 54.64 15.50
#